data_847ab515ce5df7dd44aeec92a8bd9c6e
#
_entry.id   847ab515ce5df7dd44aeec92a8bd9c6e
#
_cell.length_a   1.000
_cell.length_b   1.000
_cell.length_c   1.000
_cell.angle_alpha   90.00
_cell.angle_beta   90.00
_cell.angle_gamma   90.00
#
_symmetry.space_group_name_H-M   'P 1'
#
loop_
_entity.id
_entity.type
_entity.pdbx_description
1 polymer ?
#
loop_
_entity_poly.entity_id
_entity_poly.type
_entity_poly.pdbx_seq_one_letter_code
_entity_poly.pdbx_strand_id
1 'polypeptide(L)' 'MTVQELINKLETIRDKTVPVVLVAWSIQNPLCAKADVTTNRIVVQNHRVAIITD' A
#
# COMPACT_ATOMS: atom_id res chain seq x y z
N MET A 1 -9.18 1.90 -4.38
CA MET A 1 -9.32 1.30 -3.03
C MET A 1 -10.06 2.26 -2.12
N THR A 2 -11.01 1.74 -1.36
CA THR A 2 -11.71 2.53 -0.35
C THR A 2 -11.00 2.39 1.00
N VAL A 3 -11.36 3.26 1.94
CA VAL A 3 -10.82 3.17 3.31
C VAL A 3 -11.17 1.82 3.93
N GLN A 4 -12.39 1.33 3.71
CA GLN A 4 -12.81 0.05 4.27
C GLN A 4 -12.01 -1.12 3.69
N GLU A 5 -11.72 -1.07 2.40
CA GLU A 5 -10.89 -2.10 1.77
C GLU A 5 -9.48 -2.11 2.35
N LEU A 6 -8.91 -0.93 2.59
CA LEU A 6 -7.59 -0.81 3.19
C LEU A 6 -7.59 -1.36 4.62
N ILE A 7 -8.61 -1.01 5.41
CA ILE A 7 -8.74 -1.52 6.78
C ILE A 7 -8.84 -3.05 6.77
N ASN A 8 -9.66 -3.61 5.89
CA ASN A 8 -9.81 -5.06 5.79
C ASN A 8 -8.49 -5.74 5.43
N LYS A 9 -7.75 -5.15 4.52
CA LYS A 9 -6.44 -5.70 4.13
C LYS A 9 -5.46 -5.64 5.28
N LEU A 10 -5.41 -4.53 5.99
CA LEU A 10 -4.48 -4.37 7.11
C LEU A 10 -4.83 -5.29 8.28
N GLU A 11 -6.09 -5.59 8.48
CA GLU A 11 -6.53 -6.51 9.54
C GLU A 11 -6.08 -7.94 9.30
N THR A 12 -5.82 -8.33 8.05
CA THR A 12 -5.30 -9.67 7.75
C THR A 12 -3.84 -9.84 8.15
N ILE A 13 -3.15 -8.75 8.44
CA ILE A 13 -1.75 -8.78 8.82
C ILE A 13 -1.67 -9.07 10.32
N ARG A 14 -0.96 -10.14 10.66
CA ARG A 14 -0.88 -10.59 12.07
C ARG A 14 -0.12 -9.61 12.93
N ASP A 15 1.02 -9.14 12.45
CA ASP A 15 1.87 -8.23 13.20
C ASP A 15 1.53 -6.79 12.81
N LYS A 16 0.85 -6.10 13.69
CA LYS A 16 0.45 -4.71 13.47
C LYS A 16 1.57 -3.71 13.72
N THR A 17 2.75 -4.20 14.14
CA THR A 17 3.88 -3.33 14.43
C THR A 17 4.84 -3.18 13.27
N VAL A 18 4.62 -3.91 12.17
CA VAL A 18 5.47 -3.79 10.99
C VAL A 18 5.30 -2.43 10.33
N PRO A 19 6.37 -1.86 9.76
CA PRO A 19 6.26 -0.57 9.09
C PRO A 19 5.50 -0.68 7.77
N VAL A 20 4.86 0.41 7.40
CA VAL A 20 4.21 0.57 6.10
C VAL A 20 5.13 1.38 5.21
N VAL A 21 5.41 0.87 4.01
CA VAL A 21 6.25 1.56 3.04
C VAL A 21 5.45 1.80 1.77
N LEU A 22 5.72 2.91 1.13
CA LEU A 22 5.12 3.26 -0.14
C LEU A 22 6.15 3.03 -1.24
N VAL A 23 5.80 2.18 -2.21
CA VAL A 23 6.64 1.93 -3.38
C VAL A 23 6.00 2.60 -4.58
N ALA A 24 6.61 3.67 -5.06
CA ALA A 24 6.12 4.43 -6.20
C ALA A 24 7.03 4.16 -7.40
N TRP A 25 6.46 3.64 -8.47
CA TRP A 25 7.21 3.37 -9.69
C TRP A 25 7.35 4.58 -10.59
N SER A 26 6.46 5.54 -10.44
CA SER A 26 6.40 6.71 -11.31
C SER A 26 6.59 7.97 -10.49
N ILE A 27 7.84 8.28 -10.19
CA ILE A 27 8.19 9.47 -9.42
C ILE A 27 8.31 10.71 -10.32
N GLN A 28 8.19 10.53 -11.63
CA GLN A 28 8.48 11.57 -12.60
C GLN A 28 7.50 12.74 -12.56
N ASN A 29 6.33 12.53 -11.97
CA ASN A 29 5.34 13.61 -11.92
C ASN A 29 4.59 13.56 -10.59
N PRO A 30 5.14 14.17 -9.55
CA PRO A 30 4.52 14.16 -8.22
C PRO A 30 3.18 14.89 -8.17
N LEU A 31 2.87 15.69 -9.20
CA LEU A 31 1.58 16.37 -9.28
C LEU A 31 0.46 15.45 -9.77
N CYS A 32 0.79 14.29 -10.30
CA CYS A 32 -0.17 13.29 -10.75
C CYS A 32 -0.37 12.18 -9.72
N ALA A 33 -0.32 12.51 -8.45
CA ALA A 33 -0.40 11.55 -7.36
C ALA A 33 -1.82 11.05 -7.08
N LYS A 34 -2.67 10.96 -8.09
CA LYS A 34 -4.04 10.44 -7.93
C LYS A 34 -4.16 9.02 -8.45
N ALA A 35 -3.17 8.19 -8.13
CA ALA A 35 -3.25 6.78 -8.50
C ALA A 35 -4.16 6.06 -7.52
N ASP A 36 -5.19 5.42 -8.05
CA ASP A 36 -6.05 4.57 -7.24
C ASP A 36 -5.30 3.27 -6.91
N VAL A 37 -5.32 2.88 -5.65
CA VAL A 37 -4.63 1.69 -5.18
C VAL A 37 -5.65 0.58 -4.98
N THR A 38 -5.33 -0.62 -5.48
CA THR A 38 -6.17 -1.80 -5.28
C THR A 38 -5.59 -2.69 -4.18
N THR A 39 -6.42 -3.57 -3.62
CA THR A 39 -6.00 -4.43 -2.51
C THR A 39 -4.87 -5.37 -2.89
N ASN A 40 -4.79 -5.78 -4.16
CA ASN A 40 -3.70 -6.66 -4.60
C ASN A 40 -2.37 -5.92 -4.78
N ARG A 41 -2.36 -4.61 -4.64
CA ARG A 41 -1.15 -3.79 -4.63
C ARG A 41 -0.57 -3.61 -3.24
N ILE A 42 -1.20 -4.21 -2.24
CA ILE A 42 -0.71 -4.17 -0.87
C ILE A 42 -0.17 -5.55 -0.55
N VAL A 43 1.15 -5.63 -0.35
CA VAL A 43 1.82 -6.91 -0.10
C VAL A 43 2.66 -6.83 1.15
N VAL A 44 2.85 -7.98 1.80
CA VAL A 44 3.73 -8.09 2.97
C VAL A 44 5.05 -8.70 2.49
N GLN A 45 6.12 -7.95 2.62
CA GLN A 45 7.46 -8.37 2.20
C GLN A 45 8.48 -7.98 3.26
N ASN A 46 9.39 -8.89 3.58
CA ASN A 46 10.54 -8.59 4.45
C ASN A 46 10.13 -7.90 5.76
N HIS A 47 9.07 -8.40 6.38
CA HIS A 47 8.53 -7.84 7.64
C HIS A 47 8.07 -6.40 7.50
N ARG A 48 7.54 -6.03 6.34
CA ARG A 48 6.95 -4.71 6.13
C ARG A 48 5.77 -4.80 5.17
N VAL A 49 4.87 -3.85 5.27
CA VAL A 49 3.72 -3.75 4.38
C VAL A 49 4.07 -2.76 3.28
N ALA A 50 4.03 -3.21 2.04
CA ALA A 50 4.33 -2.36 0.90
C ALA A 50 3.06 -2.04 0.14
N ILE A 51 2.81 -0.75 -0.07
CA ILE A 51 1.75 -0.26 -0.95
C ILE A 51 2.42 0.13 -2.25
N ILE A 52 2.07 -0.58 -3.33
CA ILE A 52 2.70 -0.38 -4.63
C ILE A 52 1.79 0.48 -5.49
N THR A 53 2.32 1.60 -5.96
CA THR A 53 1.61 2.49 -6.87
C THR A 53 2.34 2.57 -8.20
N ASP A 54 1.60 2.78 -9.26
CA ASP A 54 2.19 2.99 -10.58
C ASP A 54 2.44 4.46 -10.85
#